data_2d275c8b3dea44aa8f9445ac145f1c90
#
_entry.id   2d275c8b3dea44aa8f9445ac145f1c90
#
_cell.length_a   1.000
_cell.length_b   1.000
_cell.length_c   1.000
_cell.angle_alpha   90.00
_cell.angle_beta   90.00
_cell.angle_gamma   90.00
#
_symmetry.space_group_name_H-M   'P 1'
#
loop_
_entity.id
_entity.type
_entity.pdbx_description
1 polymer ?
#
loop_
_entity_poly.entity_id
_entity_poly.type
_entity_poly.pdbx_seq_one_letter_code
_entity_poly.pdbx_strand_id
1 'polypeptide(L)'
;LSELETALPAGLVIYSPKASGFIAGADIREFEQQADREVAKAGIEMAHQVFARLEALPCYSVAAVHGFCLGGGLELALACNYRVALDADSTRIGFPEIQLGIFPGFGGTARSIRLLGGRKALELILSARSLRARAARAVGLMDKVVSEHGSLHWAARKAIVKRRKGHRANRLELLTSRPGMRQILARVMTREVAKRARPEHYPAPYTLIELWRQAGL
;
A
#
# COMPACT_ATOMS: atom_id res chain seq x y z
N LEU A 1 9.45 -16.26 6.05
CA LEU A 1 8.88 -15.80 7.33
C LEU A 1 9.03 -16.86 8.42
N SER A 2 8.80 -18.14 8.13
CA SER A 2 8.89 -19.22 9.14
C SER A 2 10.24 -19.26 9.86
N GLU A 3 11.34 -19.05 9.16
CA GLU A 3 12.68 -18.93 9.79
C GLU A 3 12.79 -17.71 10.70
N LEU A 4 12.18 -16.57 10.30
CA LEU A 4 12.16 -15.36 11.12
C LEU A 4 11.28 -15.50 12.36
N GLU A 5 10.25 -16.34 12.30
CA GLU A 5 9.37 -16.62 13.45
C GLU A 5 10.05 -17.54 14.47
N THR A 6 10.93 -18.44 14.02
CA THR A 6 11.70 -19.35 14.90
C THR A 6 12.97 -18.72 15.45
N ALA A 7 13.64 -17.86 14.68
CA ALA A 7 14.88 -17.19 15.07
C ALA A 7 14.72 -15.67 14.88
N LEU A 8 14.08 -15.00 15.86
CA LEU A 8 13.72 -13.60 15.79
C LEU A 8 14.94 -12.69 15.72
N PRO A 9 15.12 -11.92 14.62
CA PRO A 9 16.16 -10.92 14.52
C PRO A 9 15.81 -9.67 15.37
N ALA A 10 16.81 -8.85 15.69
CA ALA A 10 16.62 -7.56 16.35
C ALA A 10 15.73 -6.59 15.53
N GLY A 11 15.67 -6.80 14.22
CA GLY A 11 14.81 -6.09 13.27
C GLY A 11 15.00 -6.58 11.85
N LEU A 12 14.05 -6.25 10.98
CA LEU A 12 13.99 -6.70 9.60
C LEU A 12 14.05 -5.50 8.65
N VAL A 13 14.94 -5.53 7.66
CA VAL A 13 14.93 -4.60 6.54
C VAL A 13 14.53 -5.36 5.28
N ILE A 14 13.45 -4.94 4.65
CA ILE A 14 13.02 -5.44 3.35
C ILE A 14 13.49 -4.45 2.28
N TYR A 15 14.30 -4.91 1.35
CA TYR A 15 14.79 -4.12 0.23
C TYR A 15 14.94 -4.98 -1.02
N SER A 16 15.13 -4.35 -2.17
CA SER A 16 15.40 -5.02 -3.43
C SER A 16 16.78 -4.59 -3.96
N PRO A 17 17.63 -5.51 -4.42
CA PRO A 17 18.90 -5.19 -5.07
C PRO A 17 18.75 -4.80 -6.54
N LYS A 18 17.52 -4.85 -7.10
CA LYS A 18 17.26 -4.55 -8.51
C LYS A 18 17.46 -3.06 -8.79
N ALA A 19 18.13 -2.72 -9.90
CA ALA A 19 18.28 -1.34 -10.33
C ALA A 19 16.94 -0.66 -10.65
N SER A 20 15.94 -1.42 -11.12
CA SER A 20 14.60 -0.92 -11.44
C SER A 20 13.78 -0.48 -10.23
N GLY A 21 14.13 -0.94 -9.03
CA GLY A 21 13.46 -0.50 -7.81
C GLY A 21 13.04 -1.61 -6.86
N PHE A 22 12.17 -1.23 -5.94
CA PHE A 22 11.72 -2.11 -4.85
C PHE A 22 10.88 -3.28 -5.40
N ILE A 23 9.64 -3.02 -5.78
CA ILE A 23 8.72 -3.99 -6.40
C ILE A 23 7.70 -3.22 -7.25
N ALA A 24 7.56 -3.60 -8.53
CA ALA A 24 6.65 -2.92 -9.46
C ALA A 24 5.21 -3.48 -9.47
N GLY A 25 4.89 -4.40 -8.59
CA GLY A 25 3.61 -5.09 -8.50
C GLY A 25 3.74 -6.59 -8.78
N ALA A 26 2.61 -7.28 -8.88
CA ALA A 26 2.54 -8.68 -9.30
C ALA A 26 2.74 -8.81 -10.82
N ASP A 27 3.17 -9.97 -11.28
CA ASP A 27 3.30 -10.23 -12.72
C ASP A 27 1.90 -10.40 -13.34
N ILE A 28 1.52 -9.44 -14.21
CA ILE A 28 0.21 -9.43 -14.86
C ILE A 28 0.01 -10.69 -15.71
N ARG A 29 1.08 -11.27 -16.26
CA ARG A 29 1.02 -12.49 -17.07
C ARG A 29 0.57 -13.71 -16.25
N GLU A 30 0.87 -13.74 -14.96
CA GLU A 30 0.37 -14.79 -14.07
C GLU A 30 -1.15 -14.69 -13.89
N PHE A 31 -1.70 -13.47 -13.84
CA PHE A 31 -3.15 -13.27 -13.79
C PHE A 31 -3.86 -13.67 -15.09
N GLU A 32 -3.26 -13.38 -16.25
CA GLU A 32 -3.82 -13.76 -17.56
C GLU A 32 -3.84 -15.28 -17.77
N GLN A 33 -2.86 -15.99 -17.20
CA GLN A 33 -2.74 -17.46 -17.29
C GLN A 33 -3.65 -18.18 -16.30
N GLN A 34 -4.07 -17.51 -15.23
CA GLN A 34 -4.96 -18.07 -14.21
C GLN A 34 -6.43 -17.82 -14.57
N ALA A 35 -6.95 -18.59 -15.55
CA ALA A 35 -8.38 -18.59 -15.89
C ALA A 35 -9.27 -19.15 -14.76
N ASP A 36 -8.67 -19.85 -13.78
CA ASP A 36 -9.38 -20.46 -12.66
C ASP A 36 -9.54 -19.47 -11.51
N ARG A 37 -10.80 -19.10 -11.24
CA ARG A 37 -11.18 -18.17 -10.16
C ARG A 37 -10.77 -18.66 -8.77
N GLU A 38 -10.80 -19.96 -8.52
CA GLU A 38 -10.46 -20.52 -7.21
C GLU A 38 -8.95 -20.46 -6.98
N VAL A 39 -8.13 -20.69 -8.02
CA VAL A 39 -6.67 -20.54 -7.95
C VAL A 39 -6.29 -19.09 -7.70
N ALA A 40 -6.93 -18.13 -8.40
CA ALA A 40 -6.71 -16.70 -8.18
C ALA A 40 -7.08 -16.28 -6.74
N LYS A 41 -8.22 -16.77 -6.23
CA LYS A 41 -8.68 -16.52 -4.86
C LYS A 41 -7.69 -17.08 -3.83
N ALA A 42 -7.24 -18.31 -4.01
CA ALA A 42 -6.25 -18.94 -3.12
C ALA A 42 -4.92 -18.15 -3.09
N GLY A 43 -4.48 -17.64 -4.24
CA GLY A 43 -3.29 -16.77 -4.33
C GLY A 43 -3.45 -15.47 -3.55
N ILE A 44 -4.61 -14.81 -3.65
CA ILE A 44 -4.93 -13.60 -2.89
C ILE A 44 -4.96 -13.90 -1.38
N GLU A 45 -5.61 -14.98 -0.98
CA GLU A 45 -5.68 -15.40 0.43
C GLU A 45 -4.30 -15.70 1.00
N MET A 46 -3.44 -16.39 0.23
CA MET A 46 -2.05 -16.64 0.61
C MET A 46 -1.28 -15.33 0.81
N ALA A 47 -1.39 -14.38 -0.10
CA ALA A 47 -0.74 -13.08 0.02
C ALA A 47 -1.22 -12.31 1.27
N HIS A 48 -2.53 -12.35 1.56
CA HIS A 48 -3.08 -11.79 2.78
C HIS A 48 -2.47 -12.40 4.04
N GLN A 49 -2.37 -13.74 4.09
CA GLN A 49 -1.78 -14.46 5.22
C GLN A 49 -0.30 -14.11 5.39
N VAL A 50 0.48 -14.07 4.31
CA VAL A 50 1.90 -13.73 4.34
C VAL A 50 2.11 -12.30 4.85
N PHE A 51 1.33 -11.33 4.36
CA PHE A 51 1.46 -9.94 4.79
C PHE A 51 0.95 -9.72 6.22
N ALA A 52 -0.07 -10.45 6.64
CA ALA A 52 -0.53 -10.44 8.03
C ALA A 52 0.53 -11.03 8.98
N ARG A 53 1.19 -12.13 8.60
CA ARG A 53 2.32 -12.70 9.36
C ARG A 53 3.48 -11.71 9.46
N LEU A 54 3.82 -11.01 8.39
CA LEU A 54 4.85 -9.96 8.42
C LEU A 54 4.48 -8.83 9.38
N GLU A 55 3.23 -8.38 9.35
CA GLU A 55 2.71 -7.31 10.22
C GLU A 55 2.70 -7.74 11.70
N ALA A 56 2.48 -9.04 11.96
CA ALA A 56 2.44 -9.63 13.30
C ALA A 56 3.82 -10.01 13.86
N LEU A 57 4.89 -9.98 13.07
CA LEU A 57 6.24 -10.29 13.56
C LEU A 57 6.59 -9.41 14.77
N PRO A 58 7.09 -9.99 15.85
CA PRO A 58 7.47 -9.22 17.05
C PRO A 58 8.74 -8.39 16.86
N CYS A 59 9.50 -8.59 15.78
CA CYS A 59 10.62 -7.75 15.41
C CYS A 59 10.15 -6.52 14.59
N TYR A 60 10.93 -5.43 14.71
CA TYR A 60 10.61 -4.19 14.02
C TYR A 60 11.00 -4.26 12.54
N SER A 61 10.05 -4.11 11.63
CA SER A 61 10.25 -4.22 10.19
C SER A 61 10.29 -2.86 9.48
N VAL A 62 11.17 -2.70 8.50
CA VAL A 62 11.33 -1.48 7.71
C VAL A 62 11.43 -1.82 6.23
N ALA A 63 10.59 -1.21 5.40
CA ALA A 63 10.73 -1.23 3.95
C ALA A 63 11.69 -0.12 3.51
N ALA A 64 12.74 -0.49 2.77
CA ALA A 64 13.71 0.43 2.17
C ALA A 64 13.44 0.54 0.66
N VAL A 65 12.75 1.60 0.28
CA VAL A 65 12.13 1.78 -1.03
C VAL A 65 12.99 2.66 -1.93
N HIS A 66 13.26 2.20 -3.15
CA HIS A 66 13.81 3.00 -4.24
C HIS A 66 13.13 2.60 -5.56
N GLY A 67 13.23 3.42 -6.59
CA GLY A 67 12.61 3.14 -7.90
C GLY A 67 11.12 2.82 -7.77
N PHE A 68 10.66 1.78 -8.43
CA PHE A 68 9.25 1.39 -8.41
C PHE A 68 8.86 0.69 -7.11
N CYS A 69 7.82 1.20 -6.46
CA CYS A 69 7.11 0.60 -5.33
C CYS A 69 5.61 0.74 -5.60
N LEU A 70 5.09 -0.17 -6.43
CA LEU A 70 3.74 -0.08 -6.99
C LEU A 70 2.92 -1.32 -6.63
N GLY A 71 1.61 -1.15 -6.52
CA GLY A 71 0.68 -2.25 -6.32
C GLY A 71 1.06 -3.13 -5.13
N GLY A 72 1.16 -4.45 -5.36
CA GLY A 72 1.57 -5.41 -4.34
C GLY A 72 2.90 -5.07 -3.64
N GLY A 73 3.80 -4.36 -4.33
CA GLY A 73 5.03 -3.83 -3.71
C GLY A 73 4.77 -2.76 -2.66
N LEU A 74 3.82 -1.87 -2.90
CA LEU A 74 3.39 -0.91 -1.89
C LEU A 74 2.60 -1.60 -0.77
N GLU A 75 1.77 -2.59 -1.09
CA GLU A 75 1.04 -3.39 -0.09
C GLU A 75 1.99 -4.09 0.89
N LEU A 76 3.10 -4.67 0.38
CA LEU A 76 4.18 -5.23 1.21
C LEU A 76 4.84 -4.15 2.08
N ALA A 77 5.18 -2.99 1.50
CA ALA A 77 5.77 -1.89 2.26
C ALA A 77 4.85 -1.38 3.38
N LEU A 78 3.53 -1.38 3.14
CA LEU A 78 2.52 -1.00 4.13
C LEU A 78 2.35 -2.02 5.26
N ALA A 79 2.74 -3.29 5.06
CA ALA A 79 2.78 -4.30 6.10
C ALA A 79 3.99 -4.15 7.05
N CYS A 80 4.98 -3.32 6.69
CA CYS A 80 6.11 -3.00 7.56
C CYS A 80 5.77 -1.90 8.59
N ASN A 81 6.47 -1.91 9.73
CA ASN A 81 6.31 -0.89 10.78
C ASN A 81 6.73 0.51 10.30
N TYR A 82 7.71 0.61 9.39
CA TYR A 82 8.28 1.87 8.94
C TYR A 82 8.71 1.80 7.47
N ARG A 83 8.65 2.90 6.74
CA ARG A 83 8.98 3.01 5.32
C ARG A 83 9.95 4.15 5.08
N VAL A 84 11.10 3.84 4.49
CA VAL A 84 12.11 4.82 4.06
C VAL A 84 12.16 4.82 2.54
N ALA A 85 12.10 5.97 1.90
CA ALA A 85 12.18 6.08 0.45
C ALA A 85 13.39 6.91 -0.01
N LEU A 86 13.99 6.51 -1.13
CA LEU A 86 15.01 7.28 -1.82
C LEU A 86 14.36 8.40 -2.63
N ASP A 87 14.85 9.63 -2.46
CA ASP A 87 14.45 10.80 -3.25
C ASP A 87 15.19 10.80 -4.59
N ALA A 88 14.72 10.01 -5.51
CA ALA A 88 15.23 9.95 -6.87
C ALA A 88 14.10 10.16 -7.88
N ASP A 89 14.44 10.69 -9.05
CA ASP A 89 13.45 10.89 -10.13
C ASP A 89 12.82 9.59 -10.62
N SER A 90 13.50 8.46 -10.46
CA SER A 90 12.98 7.12 -10.76
C SER A 90 12.00 6.59 -9.71
N THR A 91 11.95 7.18 -8.50
CA THR A 91 11.09 6.66 -7.43
C THR A 91 9.61 6.97 -7.71
N ARG A 92 8.81 5.89 -7.78
CA ARG A 92 7.35 5.93 -8.01
C ARG A 92 6.66 5.03 -7.01
N ILE A 93 5.73 5.61 -6.27
CA ILE A 93 5.02 4.95 -5.14
C ILE A 93 3.52 5.13 -5.35
N GLY A 94 2.74 4.06 -5.44
CA GLY A 94 1.31 4.17 -5.67
C GLY A 94 0.61 2.86 -5.98
N PHE A 95 -0.68 2.98 -6.29
CA PHE A 95 -1.57 1.88 -6.64
C PHE A 95 -2.13 2.09 -8.05
N PRO A 96 -1.49 1.51 -9.09
CA PRO A 96 -1.96 1.64 -10.47
C PRO A 96 -3.09 0.67 -10.82
N GLU A 97 -3.44 -0.25 -9.94
CA GLU A 97 -4.32 -1.41 -10.18
C GLU A 97 -5.68 -1.01 -10.75
N ILE A 98 -6.21 0.15 -10.36
CA ILE A 98 -7.51 0.59 -10.85
C ILE A 98 -7.52 0.77 -12.37
N GLN A 99 -6.38 1.07 -13.01
CA GLN A 99 -6.26 1.17 -14.46
C GLN A 99 -6.42 -0.20 -15.16
N LEU A 100 -6.21 -1.29 -14.43
CA LEU A 100 -6.39 -2.66 -14.90
C LEU A 100 -7.80 -3.21 -14.60
N GLY A 101 -8.71 -2.39 -14.08
CA GLY A 101 -10.05 -2.83 -13.71
C GLY A 101 -10.12 -3.59 -12.39
N ILE A 102 -9.06 -3.56 -11.58
CA ILE A 102 -8.98 -4.15 -10.25
C ILE A 102 -8.58 -3.10 -9.20
N PHE A 103 -8.47 -3.47 -7.95
CA PHE A 103 -7.96 -2.63 -6.86
C PHE A 103 -7.02 -3.44 -5.98
N PRO A 104 -6.19 -2.79 -5.10
CA PRO A 104 -5.20 -3.49 -4.27
C PRO A 104 -5.83 -4.65 -3.50
N GLY A 105 -5.37 -5.87 -3.80
CA GLY A 105 -5.98 -7.12 -3.36
C GLY A 105 -5.28 -7.81 -2.20
N PHE A 106 -4.06 -7.40 -1.83
CA PHE A 106 -3.27 -8.05 -0.77
C PHE A 106 -3.35 -7.32 0.58
N GLY A 107 -4.44 -6.57 0.79
CA GLY A 107 -4.72 -5.83 2.02
C GLY A 107 -4.22 -4.38 2.00
N GLY A 108 -3.72 -3.88 0.86
CA GLY A 108 -3.23 -2.51 0.72
C GLY A 108 -4.33 -1.47 0.88
N THR A 109 -5.55 -1.78 0.44
CA THR A 109 -6.71 -0.91 0.67
C THR A 109 -6.93 -0.67 2.15
N ALA A 110 -7.06 -1.72 2.96
CA ALA A 110 -7.29 -1.62 4.39
C ALA A 110 -6.12 -0.96 5.14
N ARG A 111 -4.87 -1.31 4.78
CA ARG A 111 -3.67 -0.69 5.36
C ARG A 111 -3.57 0.79 5.02
N SER A 112 -3.88 1.18 3.78
CA SER A 112 -3.91 2.59 3.39
C SER A 112 -4.95 3.38 4.15
N ILE A 113 -6.15 2.83 4.35
CA ILE A 113 -7.22 3.48 5.13
C ILE A 113 -6.80 3.67 6.59
N ARG A 114 -6.19 2.66 7.21
CA ARG A 114 -5.66 2.77 8.59
C ARG A 114 -4.54 3.81 8.70
N LEU A 115 -3.74 3.95 7.64
CA LEU A 115 -2.57 4.83 7.62
C LEU A 115 -2.94 6.30 7.32
N LEU A 116 -3.85 6.52 6.35
CA LEU A 116 -4.12 7.84 5.75
C LEU A 116 -5.52 8.38 6.05
N GLY A 117 -6.41 7.53 6.59
CA GLY A 117 -7.85 7.77 6.62
C GLY A 117 -8.53 7.45 5.30
N GLY A 118 -9.85 7.18 5.35
CA GLY A 118 -10.60 6.65 4.21
C GLY A 118 -10.55 7.55 2.97
N ARG A 119 -10.77 8.86 3.13
CA ARG A 119 -10.80 9.80 2.01
C ARG A 119 -9.49 9.81 1.22
N LYS A 120 -8.35 10.03 1.89
CA LYS A 120 -7.04 10.10 1.23
C LYS A 120 -6.64 8.76 0.59
N ALA A 121 -6.92 7.65 1.27
CA ALA A 121 -6.61 6.32 0.76
C ALA A 121 -7.38 6.02 -0.52
N LEU A 122 -8.70 6.28 -0.54
CA LEU A 122 -9.48 6.06 -1.75
C LEU A 122 -9.12 7.02 -2.88
N GLU A 123 -8.89 8.31 -2.60
CA GLU A 123 -8.41 9.26 -3.61
C GLU A 123 -7.11 8.79 -4.26
N LEU A 124 -6.17 8.25 -3.49
CA LEU A 124 -4.92 7.69 -4.00
C LEU A 124 -5.17 6.51 -4.92
N ILE A 125 -5.97 5.52 -4.48
CA ILE A 125 -6.25 4.30 -5.25
C ILE A 125 -7.06 4.64 -6.50
N LEU A 126 -8.15 5.41 -6.37
CA LEU A 126 -9.03 5.76 -7.49
C LEU A 126 -8.36 6.65 -8.54
N SER A 127 -7.36 7.45 -8.15
CA SER A 127 -6.61 8.26 -9.10
C SER A 127 -5.54 7.49 -9.87
N ALA A 128 -5.16 6.30 -9.42
CA ALA A 128 -4.04 5.51 -9.95
C ALA A 128 -2.70 6.27 -10.06
N ARG A 129 -2.57 7.39 -9.37
CA ARG A 129 -1.37 8.24 -9.46
C ARG A 129 -0.22 7.62 -8.70
N SER A 130 0.93 7.56 -9.34
CA SER A 130 2.18 7.29 -8.64
C SER A 130 2.79 8.61 -8.12
N LEU A 131 3.25 8.59 -6.89
CA LEU A 131 3.85 9.73 -6.19
C LEU A 131 5.38 9.61 -6.19
N ARG A 132 6.08 10.73 -6.27
CA ARG A 132 7.51 10.80 -5.93
C ARG A 132 7.72 10.68 -4.43
N ALA A 133 8.92 10.33 -3.99
CA ALA A 133 9.23 10.06 -2.58
C ALA A 133 8.78 11.17 -1.61
N ARG A 134 9.05 12.44 -1.93
CA ARG A 134 8.63 13.58 -1.08
C ARG A 134 7.11 13.74 -1.01
N ALA A 135 6.42 13.58 -2.15
CA ALA A 135 4.96 13.63 -2.18
C ALA A 135 4.34 12.46 -1.41
N ALA A 136 4.89 11.24 -1.55
CA ALA A 136 4.47 10.08 -0.79
C ALA A 136 4.67 10.26 0.72
N ARG A 137 5.75 10.93 1.14
CA ARG A 137 5.96 11.32 2.54
C ARG A 137 4.94 12.36 3.00
N ALA A 138 4.69 13.38 2.19
CA ALA A 138 3.75 14.45 2.55
C ALA A 138 2.33 13.93 2.78
N VAL A 139 1.88 12.92 2.03
CA VAL A 139 0.58 12.27 2.25
C VAL A 139 0.59 11.22 3.36
N GLY A 140 1.77 10.79 3.84
CA GLY A 140 1.91 9.82 4.93
C GLY A 140 2.19 8.38 4.52
N LEU A 141 2.37 8.09 3.21
CA LEU A 141 2.73 6.75 2.73
C LEU A 141 4.15 6.35 3.13
N MET A 142 5.08 7.32 3.13
CA MET A 142 6.47 7.12 3.53
C MET A 142 6.76 7.90 4.80
N ASP A 143 7.52 7.30 5.71
CA ASP A 143 7.84 7.90 7.01
C ASP A 143 9.09 8.77 6.93
N LYS A 144 10.03 8.39 6.06
CA LYS A 144 11.29 9.11 5.85
C LYS A 144 11.70 9.10 4.39
N VAL A 145 12.35 10.18 3.97
CA VAL A 145 13.00 10.31 2.66
C VAL A 145 14.48 10.60 2.87
N VAL A 146 15.32 9.99 2.05
CA VAL A 146 16.77 10.18 1.98
C VAL A 146 17.19 10.54 0.57
N SER A 147 18.22 11.38 0.41
CA SER A 147 18.68 11.87 -0.89
C SER A 147 19.70 10.95 -1.56
N GLU A 148 20.39 10.11 -0.79
CA GLU A 148 21.47 9.26 -1.28
C GLU A 148 21.14 7.78 -1.12
N HIS A 149 21.44 6.98 -2.14
CA HIS A 149 21.18 5.54 -2.14
C HIS A 149 21.91 4.84 -0.97
N GLY A 150 23.17 5.19 -0.70
CA GLY A 150 23.93 4.66 0.43
C GLY A 150 23.32 4.95 1.80
N SER A 151 22.55 6.04 1.91
CA SER A 151 21.85 6.41 3.15
C SER A 151 20.58 5.62 3.39
N LEU A 152 20.05 4.89 2.40
CA LEU A 152 18.77 4.18 2.50
C LEU A 152 18.82 3.07 3.57
N HIS A 153 19.81 2.18 3.46
CA HIS A 153 20.02 1.09 4.44
C HIS A 153 20.35 1.62 5.83
N TRP A 154 21.21 2.63 5.91
CA TRP A 154 21.55 3.25 7.18
C TRP A 154 20.31 3.85 7.88
N ALA A 155 19.47 4.55 7.11
CA ALA A 155 18.23 5.12 7.64
C ALA A 155 17.24 4.05 8.11
N ALA A 156 17.14 2.92 7.38
CA ALA A 156 16.31 1.79 7.77
C ALA A 156 16.83 1.15 9.08
N ARG A 157 18.14 0.86 9.17
CA ARG A 157 18.74 0.32 10.40
C ARG A 157 18.57 1.28 11.59
N LYS A 158 18.76 2.58 11.37
CA LYS A 158 18.54 3.60 12.42
C LYS A 158 17.07 3.65 12.87
N ALA A 159 16.12 3.41 11.98
CA ALA A 159 14.70 3.34 12.34
C ALA A 159 14.42 2.13 13.24
N ILE A 160 15.03 0.97 12.96
CA ILE A 160 14.94 -0.25 13.77
C ILE A 160 15.50 0.02 15.18
N VAL A 161 16.76 0.44 15.26
CA VAL A 161 17.45 0.67 16.55
C VAL A 161 16.70 1.66 17.44
N LYS A 162 16.14 2.72 16.81
CA LYS A 162 15.40 3.76 17.55
C LYS A 162 13.90 3.46 17.69
N ARG A 163 13.41 2.35 17.17
CA ARG A 163 11.98 2.01 17.09
C ARG A 163 11.12 3.22 16.71
N ARG A 164 11.49 3.87 15.59
CA ARG A 164 10.84 5.09 15.12
C ARG A 164 9.34 4.86 14.90
N LYS A 165 8.51 5.75 15.42
CA LYS A 165 7.06 5.68 15.15
C LYS A 165 6.81 6.04 13.69
N GLY A 166 6.16 5.14 12.95
CA GLY A 166 5.65 5.39 11.61
C GLY A 166 4.46 6.35 11.63
N HIS A 167 4.12 6.86 10.45
CA HIS A 167 2.93 7.69 10.26
C HIS A 167 1.67 6.95 10.70
N ARG A 168 0.71 7.70 11.20
CA ARG A 168 -0.65 7.23 11.51
C ARG A 168 -1.63 8.33 11.15
N ALA A 169 -2.79 7.94 10.68
CA ALA A 169 -3.88 8.86 10.42
C ALA A 169 -4.22 9.65 11.70
N ASN A 170 -4.37 10.96 11.56
CA ASN A 170 -4.80 11.82 12.64
C ASN A 170 -6.31 11.66 12.92
N ARG A 171 -6.80 12.28 14.01
CA ARG A 171 -8.22 12.16 14.40
C ARG A 171 -9.18 12.67 13.32
N LEU A 172 -8.83 13.75 12.60
CA LEU A 172 -9.67 14.28 11.51
C LEU A 172 -9.71 13.34 10.31
N GLU A 173 -8.59 12.71 9.96
CA GLU A 173 -8.53 11.72 8.91
C GLU A 173 -9.36 10.48 9.25
N LEU A 174 -9.30 10.01 10.51
CA LEU A 174 -10.13 8.91 10.99
C LEU A 174 -11.62 9.22 11.03
N LEU A 175 -12.01 10.50 11.22
CA LEU A 175 -13.41 10.92 11.11
C LEU A 175 -14.02 10.59 9.74
N THR A 176 -13.21 10.62 8.67
CA THR A 176 -13.68 10.27 7.31
C THR A 176 -14.14 8.82 7.19
N SER A 177 -13.68 7.95 8.08
CA SER A 177 -14.07 6.52 8.13
C SER A 177 -15.26 6.25 9.07
N ARG A 178 -15.80 7.24 9.76
CA ARG A 178 -17.01 7.07 10.58
C ARG A 178 -18.26 6.86 9.70
N PRO A 179 -19.24 6.05 10.11
CA PRO A 179 -20.37 5.63 9.28
C PRO A 179 -21.09 6.76 8.54
N GLY A 180 -21.49 7.82 9.22
CA GLY A 180 -22.19 8.96 8.60
C GLY A 180 -21.35 9.70 7.57
N MET A 181 -20.12 10.08 7.92
CA MET A 181 -19.20 10.80 7.03
C MET A 181 -18.81 9.93 5.84
N ARG A 182 -18.57 8.64 6.06
CA ARG A 182 -18.24 7.66 5.05
C ARG A 182 -19.33 7.56 3.99
N GLN A 183 -20.61 7.55 4.37
CA GLN A 183 -21.72 7.51 3.42
C GLN A 183 -21.76 8.76 2.53
N ILE A 184 -21.54 9.94 3.12
CA ILE A 184 -21.50 11.20 2.36
C ILE A 184 -20.34 11.19 1.38
N LEU A 185 -19.14 10.85 1.86
CA LEU A 185 -17.94 10.80 1.02
C LEU A 185 -18.05 9.76 -0.09
N ALA A 186 -18.61 8.58 0.19
CA ALA A 186 -18.84 7.56 -0.84
C ALA A 186 -19.74 8.08 -1.97
N ARG A 187 -20.82 8.80 -1.65
CA ARG A 187 -21.68 9.42 -2.66
C ARG A 187 -20.94 10.46 -3.51
N VAL A 188 -20.11 11.29 -2.87
CA VAL A 188 -19.28 12.28 -3.58
C VAL A 188 -18.29 11.60 -4.51
N MET A 189 -17.56 10.60 -4.01
CA MET A 189 -16.57 9.86 -4.80
C MET A 189 -17.23 9.11 -5.97
N THR A 190 -18.38 8.48 -5.75
CA THR A 190 -19.14 7.82 -6.82
C THR A 190 -19.52 8.80 -7.93
N ARG A 191 -19.97 10.01 -7.59
CA ARG A 191 -20.28 11.06 -8.57
C ARG A 191 -19.05 11.52 -9.34
N GLU A 192 -17.90 11.66 -8.67
CA GLU A 192 -16.65 12.04 -9.34
C GLU A 192 -16.14 10.95 -10.28
N VAL A 193 -16.23 9.69 -9.88
CA VAL A 193 -15.89 8.54 -10.74
C VAL A 193 -16.83 8.48 -11.95
N ALA A 194 -18.13 8.71 -11.76
CA ALA A 194 -19.12 8.66 -12.85
C ALA A 194 -18.88 9.70 -13.96
N LYS A 195 -18.18 10.80 -13.67
CA LYS A 195 -17.77 11.77 -14.69
C LYS A 195 -16.69 11.24 -15.64
N ARG A 196 -15.97 10.19 -15.25
CA ARG A 196 -14.79 9.67 -15.99
C ARG A 196 -14.99 8.25 -16.51
N ALA A 197 -15.75 7.44 -15.82
CA ALA A 197 -15.93 6.02 -16.13
C ALA A 197 -17.37 5.60 -15.82
N ARG A 198 -18.02 4.92 -16.77
CA ARG A 198 -19.37 4.37 -16.57
C ARG A 198 -19.28 3.05 -15.79
N PRO A 199 -20.22 2.76 -14.86
CA PRO A 199 -20.22 1.54 -14.08
C PRO A 199 -20.20 0.25 -14.91
N GLU A 200 -20.92 0.27 -16.05
CA GLU A 200 -21.09 -0.87 -16.95
C GLU A 200 -19.76 -1.29 -17.61
N HIS A 201 -18.87 -0.31 -17.86
CA HIS A 201 -17.57 -0.55 -18.50
C HIS A 201 -16.42 -0.64 -17.51
N TYR A 202 -16.59 -0.07 -16.32
CA TYR A 202 -15.50 0.04 -15.33
C TYR A 202 -16.01 -0.13 -13.90
N PRO A 203 -16.39 -1.34 -13.48
CA PRO A 203 -17.02 -1.58 -12.18
C PRO A 203 -16.09 -1.44 -10.96
N ALA A 204 -14.78 -1.67 -11.13
CA ALA A 204 -13.83 -1.75 -10.00
C ALA A 204 -13.84 -0.52 -9.07
N PRO A 205 -13.81 0.74 -9.55
CA PRO A 205 -13.90 1.91 -8.68
C PRO A 205 -15.17 1.95 -7.83
N TYR A 206 -16.29 1.56 -8.41
CA TYR A 206 -17.59 1.55 -7.74
C TYR A 206 -17.65 0.46 -6.67
N THR A 207 -17.15 -0.73 -6.99
CA THR A 207 -17.03 -1.84 -6.05
C THR A 207 -16.14 -1.45 -4.86
N LEU A 208 -15.00 -0.82 -5.11
CA LEU A 208 -14.10 -0.36 -4.05
C LEU A 208 -14.79 0.65 -3.12
N ILE A 209 -15.47 1.66 -3.69
CA ILE A 209 -16.19 2.68 -2.91
C ILE A 209 -17.31 2.02 -2.08
N GLU A 210 -18.05 1.08 -2.68
CA GLU A 210 -19.14 0.40 -2.00
C GLU A 210 -18.65 -0.51 -0.86
N LEU A 211 -17.58 -1.29 -1.08
CA LEU A 211 -16.94 -2.08 -0.02
C LEU A 211 -16.50 -1.20 1.15
N TRP A 212 -15.87 -0.06 0.86
CA TRP A 212 -15.50 0.89 1.91
C TRP A 212 -16.73 1.47 2.61
N ARG A 213 -17.78 1.81 1.88
CA ARG A 213 -19.03 2.33 2.42
C ARG A 213 -19.68 1.35 3.40
N GLN A 214 -19.63 0.05 3.09
CA GLN A 214 -20.22 -1.00 3.93
C GLN A 214 -19.33 -1.38 5.11
N ALA A 215 -18.09 -1.77 4.87
CA ALA A 215 -17.21 -2.35 5.87
C ALA A 215 -16.45 -1.31 6.71
N GLY A 216 -16.19 -0.12 6.18
CA GLY A 216 -15.43 0.91 6.87
C GLY A 216 -13.97 0.60 7.11
N LEU A 217 -13.45 -0.33 6.34
CA LEU A 217 -12.09 -0.88 6.42
C LEU A 217 -11.05 0.05 7.02
#